data_395a7f4d98e50739e6110dd62187dd3d
#
_entry.id   395a7f4d98e50739e6110dd62187dd3d
#
_cell.length_a   1.000
_cell.length_b   1.000
_cell.length_c   1.000
_cell.angle_alpha   90.00
_cell.angle_beta   90.00
_cell.angle_gamma   90.00
#
_symmetry.space_group_name_H-M   'P 1'
#
loop_
_entity.id
_entity.type
_entity.pdbx_description
1 polymer ?
#
loop_
_entity_poly.entity_id
_entity_poly.type
_entity_poly.pdbx_seq_one_letter_code
_entity_poly.pdbx_strand_id
1 'polypeptide(L)'
;MRFLITGCSGGGKSTLLDVLHKKHGFDVVPEPGRRIVRAVLAGEGGALPWDDPVGFALKALALAEADWKAVSHVSAPVFFDRGLIDAASALAFHSGTPIETILDGRPCYDETVIFAPPWPELFVSDAERKHGFDDALQEFHRLDAVLPALGYRSVTLPKTSLEERATFVLDALGLTC
;
A
#
# COMPACT_ATOMS: atom_id res chain seq x y z
N MET A 1 11.79 12.26 -1.00
CA MET A 1 11.44 11.01 -1.71
C MET A 1 10.29 10.32 -1.00
N ARG A 2 9.32 9.78 -1.73
CA ARG A 2 8.08 9.14 -1.22
C ARG A 2 7.95 7.79 -1.86
N PHE A 3 8.35 6.74 -1.18
CA PHE A 3 8.39 5.38 -1.72
C PHE A 3 7.15 4.59 -1.33
N LEU A 4 6.49 4.01 -2.31
CA LEU A 4 5.33 3.14 -2.11
C LEU A 4 5.77 1.68 -2.02
N ILE A 5 5.32 0.99 -0.98
CA ILE A 5 5.36 -0.46 -0.87
C ILE A 5 3.92 -0.97 -0.96
N THR A 6 3.59 -1.65 -2.05
CA THR A 6 2.24 -2.18 -2.31
C THR A 6 2.29 -3.65 -2.72
N GLY A 7 1.19 -4.20 -3.22
CA GLY A 7 1.09 -5.59 -3.69
C GLY A 7 0.22 -6.46 -2.80
N CYS A 8 0.42 -7.77 -2.86
CA CYS A 8 -0.49 -8.75 -2.27
C CYS A 8 -0.68 -8.56 -0.76
N SER A 9 -1.92 -8.67 -0.33
CA SER A 9 -2.26 -8.75 1.09
C SER A 9 -1.61 -10.01 1.69
N GLY A 10 -1.04 -9.89 2.89
CA GLY A 10 -0.28 -11.01 3.50
C GLY A 10 1.14 -11.19 2.97
N GLY A 11 1.63 -10.39 2.02
CA GLY A 11 3.01 -10.47 1.48
C GLY A 11 4.11 -9.94 2.40
N GLY A 12 3.85 -9.74 3.71
CA GLY A 12 4.86 -9.34 4.70
C GLY A 12 5.33 -7.87 4.59
N LYS A 13 4.53 -6.97 3.98
CA LYS A 13 4.88 -5.54 3.82
C LYS A 13 5.09 -4.81 5.14
N SER A 14 4.10 -4.89 6.04
CA SER A 14 4.14 -4.15 7.31
C SER A 14 5.30 -4.60 8.20
N THR A 15 5.64 -5.89 8.21
CA THR A 15 6.81 -6.40 8.94
C THR A 15 8.13 -5.87 8.34
N LEU A 16 8.22 -5.78 7.02
CA LEU A 16 9.36 -5.17 6.34
C LEU A 16 9.50 -3.67 6.67
N LEU A 17 8.39 -2.94 6.63
CA LEU A 17 8.35 -1.52 6.98
C LEU A 17 8.74 -1.27 8.45
N ASP A 18 8.37 -2.18 9.35
CA ASP A 18 8.82 -2.16 10.74
C ASP A 18 10.35 -2.27 10.86
N VAL A 19 11.00 -3.09 10.02
CA VAL A 19 12.47 -3.19 9.98
C VAL A 19 13.09 -1.92 9.41
N LEU A 20 12.55 -1.40 8.31
CA LEU A 20 13.03 -0.15 7.71
C LEU A 20 12.94 1.01 8.71
N HIS A 21 11.87 1.06 9.51
CA HIS A 21 11.72 2.06 10.56
C HIS A 21 12.68 1.83 11.74
N LYS A 22 12.65 0.65 12.36
CA LYS A 22 13.35 0.39 13.63
C LYS A 22 14.85 0.24 13.48
N LYS A 23 15.32 -0.38 12.37
CA LYS A 23 16.75 -0.64 12.15
C LYS A 23 17.43 0.41 11.28
N HIS A 24 16.72 1.01 10.34
CA HIS A 24 17.27 1.96 9.38
C HIS A 24 16.81 3.41 9.59
N GLY A 25 15.88 3.65 10.52
CA GLY A 25 15.45 4.99 10.93
C GLY A 25 14.56 5.73 9.94
N PHE A 26 13.98 5.04 8.95
CA PHE A 26 13.08 5.68 7.99
C PHE A 26 11.70 5.95 8.58
N ASP A 27 11.10 7.07 8.16
CA ASP A 27 9.70 7.34 8.46
C ASP A 27 8.79 6.43 7.64
N VAL A 28 7.73 5.93 8.29
CA VAL A 28 6.74 5.03 7.69
C VAL A 28 5.34 5.57 7.90
N VAL A 29 4.60 5.65 6.82
CA VAL A 29 3.16 5.96 6.83
C VAL A 29 2.38 4.65 6.80
N PRO A 30 1.56 4.37 7.83
CA PRO A 30 0.85 3.09 7.94
C PRO A 30 -0.33 3.00 6.99
N GLU A 31 -0.72 1.76 6.65
CA GLU A 31 -1.80 1.42 5.72
C GLU A 31 -3.12 2.14 6.05
N PRO A 32 -3.69 2.96 5.14
CA PRO A 32 -4.93 3.69 5.38
C PRO A 32 -6.12 2.77 5.62
N GLY A 33 -6.23 1.68 4.84
CA GLY A 33 -7.34 0.74 4.93
C GLY A 33 -7.46 0.08 6.30
N ARG A 34 -6.35 -0.40 6.86
CA ARG A 34 -6.35 -0.99 8.22
C ARG A 34 -6.71 0.02 9.31
N ARG A 35 -6.26 1.25 9.17
CA ARG A 35 -6.61 2.32 10.12
C ARG A 35 -8.11 2.57 10.13
N ILE A 36 -8.74 2.59 8.95
CA ILE A 36 -10.19 2.74 8.83
C ILE A 36 -10.92 1.55 9.45
N VAL A 37 -10.53 0.32 9.10
CA VAL A 37 -11.18 -0.88 9.66
C VAL A 37 -11.09 -0.89 11.19
N ARG A 38 -9.91 -0.60 11.76
CA ARG A 38 -9.74 -0.53 13.23
C ARG A 38 -10.64 0.51 13.87
N ALA A 39 -10.72 1.71 13.29
CA ALA A 39 -11.57 2.78 13.79
C ALA A 39 -13.05 2.37 13.79
N VAL A 40 -13.53 1.76 12.70
CA VAL A 40 -14.92 1.28 12.60
C VAL A 40 -15.19 0.15 13.61
N LEU A 41 -14.29 -0.82 13.75
CA LEU A 41 -14.43 -1.90 14.74
C LEU A 41 -14.35 -1.40 16.18
N ALA A 42 -13.70 -0.26 16.43
CA ALA A 42 -13.67 0.42 17.72
C ALA A 42 -14.93 1.27 18.01
N GLY A 43 -15.90 1.31 17.08
CA GLY A 43 -17.16 2.04 17.22
C GLY A 43 -17.19 3.41 16.57
N GLU A 44 -16.14 3.83 15.88
CA GLU A 44 -16.19 5.02 15.03
C GLU A 44 -16.98 4.69 13.76
N GLY A 45 -17.95 5.50 13.39
CA GLY A 45 -18.77 5.28 12.19
C GLY A 45 -17.94 5.25 10.90
N GLY A 46 -18.37 4.46 9.91
CA GLY A 46 -17.71 4.40 8.61
C GLY A 46 -18.03 3.15 7.82
N ALA A 47 -17.50 3.09 6.60
CA ALA A 47 -17.65 1.96 5.70
C ALA A 47 -16.59 0.89 5.97
N LEU A 48 -16.98 -0.37 5.87
CA LEU A 48 -16.09 -1.54 5.87
C LEU A 48 -15.97 -2.09 4.44
N PRO A 49 -14.83 -2.67 4.05
CA PRO A 49 -14.63 -3.10 2.67
C PRO A 49 -15.55 -4.24 2.23
N TRP A 50 -16.11 -4.99 3.17
CA TRP A 50 -17.08 -6.08 2.89
C TRP A 50 -18.55 -5.67 2.97
N ASP A 51 -18.86 -4.46 3.45
CA ASP A 51 -20.24 -3.93 3.56
C ASP A 51 -20.50 -2.82 2.53
N ASP A 52 -19.56 -1.87 2.42
CA ASP A 52 -19.60 -0.75 1.47
C ASP A 52 -18.20 -0.52 0.88
N PRO A 53 -17.81 -1.30 -0.14
CA PRO A 53 -16.47 -1.20 -0.72
C PRO A 53 -16.19 0.15 -1.39
N VAL A 54 -17.20 0.82 -1.96
CA VAL A 54 -17.02 2.14 -2.58
C VAL A 54 -16.79 3.21 -1.53
N GLY A 55 -17.63 3.27 -0.50
CA GLY A 55 -17.45 4.21 0.61
C GLY A 55 -16.15 3.98 1.37
N PHE A 56 -15.73 2.72 1.56
CA PHE A 56 -14.44 2.38 2.12
C PHE A 56 -13.28 2.89 1.26
N ALA A 57 -13.31 2.65 -0.05
CA ALA A 57 -12.25 3.08 -0.97
C ALA A 57 -12.16 4.61 -1.06
N LEU A 58 -13.28 5.32 -1.06
CA LEU A 58 -13.31 6.79 -1.00
C LEU A 58 -12.66 7.32 0.29
N LYS A 59 -12.97 6.72 1.44
CA LYS A 59 -12.37 7.10 2.73
C LYS A 59 -10.87 6.79 2.76
N ALA A 60 -10.46 5.64 2.21
CA ALA A 60 -9.06 5.25 2.12
C ALA A 60 -8.26 6.20 1.21
N LEU A 61 -8.84 6.61 0.08
CA LEU A 61 -8.25 7.59 -0.83
C LEU A 61 -8.04 8.95 -0.17
N ALA A 62 -9.07 9.46 0.52
CA ALA A 62 -8.99 10.73 1.24
C ALA A 62 -7.93 10.71 2.35
N LEU A 63 -7.86 9.59 3.10
CA LEU A 63 -6.87 9.40 4.17
C LEU A 63 -5.45 9.30 3.59
N ALA A 64 -5.24 8.54 2.51
CA ALA A 64 -3.95 8.42 1.84
C ALA A 64 -3.45 9.78 1.29
N GLU A 65 -4.36 10.61 0.77
CA GLU A 65 -4.03 11.96 0.32
C GLU A 65 -3.63 12.88 1.49
N ALA A 66 -4.35 12.81 2.60
CA ALA A 66 -4.01 13.54 3.82
C ALA A 66 -2.65 13.11 4.39
N ASP A 67 -2.39 11.81 4.45
CA ASP A 67 -1.11 11.25 4.88
C ASP A 67 0.05 11.72 4.00
N TRP A 68 -0.13 11.72 2.67
CA TRP A 68 0.88 12.21 1.74
C TRP A 68 1.18 13.69 1.96
N LYS A 69 0.13 14.52 2.13
CA LYS A 69 0.27 15.95 2.42
C LYS A 69 0.97 16.20 3.74
N ALA A 70 0.68 15.42 4.77
CA ALA A 70 1.28 15.55 6.10
C ALA A 70 2.81 15.42 6.08
N VAL A 71 3.36 14.58 5.19
CA VAL A 71 4.81 14.38 5.06
C VAL A 71 5.43 15.12 3.87
N SER A 72 4.68 15.98 3.17
CA SER A 72 5.14 16.67 1.97
C SER A 72 6.37 17.56 2.20
N HIS A 73 6.52 18.10 3.41
CA HIS A 73 7.64 18.96 3.83
C HIS A 73 8.87 18.18 4.33
N VAL A 74 8.75 16.85 4.53
CA VAL A 74 9.86 16.01 5.00
C VAL A 74 10.87 15.80 3.87
N SER A 75 12.14 16.18 4.07
CA SER A 75 13.20 16.03 3.04
C SER A 75 13.74 14.60 2.97
N ALA A 76 13.74 13.89 4.10
CA ALA A 76 14.18 12.49 4.17
C ALA A 76 13.24 11.55 3.38
N PRO A 77 13.72 10.36 2.99
CA PRO A 77 12.88 9.30 2.43
C PRO A 77 11.78 8.87 3.40
N VAL A 78 10.55 8.77 2.88
CA VAL A 78 9.38 8.27 3.63
C VAL A 78 8.78 7.10 2.88
N PHE A 79 8.52 6.00 3.58
CA PHE A 79 7.89 4.81 3.06
C PHE A 79 6.40 4.79 3.36
N PHE A 80 5.59 4.33 2.41
CA PHE A 80 4.15 4.19 2.56
C PHE A 80 3.77 2.72 2.49
N ASP A 81 3.07 2.22 3.52
CA ASP A 81 2.38 0.92 3.47
C ASP A 81 1.07 1.10 2.73
N ARG A 82 1.06 0.80 1.43
CA ARG A 82 -0.03 1.13 0.52
C ARG A 82 -0.28 2.66 0.46
N GLY A 83 -1.27 3.08 -0.30
CA GLY A 83 -1.61 4.50 -0.36
C GLY A 83 -2.60 4.85 -1.45
N LEU A 84 -2.34 5.99 -2.11
CA LEU A 84 -3.24 6.56 -3.13
C LEU A 84 -3.54 5.58 -4.27
N ILE A 85 -2.52 4.87 -4.78
CA ILE A 85 -2.69 3.96 -5.92
C ILE A 85 -3.55 2.77 -5.53
N ASP A 86 -3.33 2.18 -4.35
CA ASP A 86 -4.12 1.06 -3.83
C ASP A 86 -5.59 1.47 -3.65
N ALA A 87 -5.83 2.61 -3.01
CA ALA A 87 -7.17 3.12 -2.76
C ALA A 87 -7.89 3.51 -4.07
N ALA A 88 -7.18 4.16 -5.00
CA ALA A 88 -7.71 4.51 -6.32
C ALA A 88 -8.02 3.28 -7.17
N SER A 89 -7.16 2.25 -7.13
CA SER A 89 -7.38 0.97 -7.82
C SER A 89 -8.61 0.24 -7.26
N ALA A 90 -8.79 0.25 -5.95
CA ALA A 90 -10.00 -0.33 -5.32
C ALA A 90 -11.25 0.46 -5.70
N LEU A 91 -11.19 1.80 -5.67
CA LEU A 91 -12.31 2.65 -6.05
C LEU A 91 -12.69 2.46 -7.53
N ALA A 92 -11.71 2.44 -8.43
CA ALA A 92 -11.92 2.19 -9.86
C ALA A 92 -12.61 0.84 -10.10
N PHE A 93 -12.17 -0.20 -9.41
CA PHE A 93 -12.72 -1.54 -9.52
C PHE A 93 -14.19 -1.61 -9.08
N HIS A 94 -14.54 -0.97 -7.98
CA HIS A 94 -15.89 -1.05 -7.42
C HIS A 94 -16.87 -0.02 -8.01
N SER A 95 -16.38 1.13 -8.47
CA SER A 95 -17.24 2.20 -9.03
C SER A 95 -17.32 2.20 -10.56
N GLY A 96 -16.36 1.56 -11.24
CA GLY A 96 -16.19 1.64 -12.69
C GLY A 96 -15.59 2.96 -13.19
N THR A 97 -15.19 3.87 -12.28
CA THR A 97 -14.53 5.13 -12.66
C THR A 97 -13.09 4.86 -13.09
N PRO A 98 -12.63 5.42 -14.23
CA PRO A 98 -11.23 5.27 -14.65
C PRO A 98 -10.25 5.75 -13.58
N ILE A 99 -9.20 4.99 -13.34
CA ILE A 99 -8.22 5.29 -12.28
C ILE A 99 -7.49 6.60 -12.53
N GLU A 100 -7.23 6.95 -13.78
CA GLU A 100 -6.61 8.21 -14.19
C GLU A 100 -7.47 9.41 -13.76
N THR A 101 -8.80 9.29 -13.90
CA THR A 101 -9.74 10.31 -13.43
C THR A 101 -9.72 10.43 -11.91
N ILE A 102 -9.60 9.30 -11.20
CA ILE A 102 -9.54 9.29 -9.74
C ILE A 102 -8.25 9.95 -9.26
N LEU A 103 -7.13 9.72 -9.94
CA LEU A 103 -5.81 10.24 -9.56
C LEU A 103 -5.50 11.63 -10.11
N ASP A 104 -6.35 12.20 -10.97
CA ASP A 104 -6.13 13.52 -11.55
C ASP A 104 -5.94 14.59 -10.47
N GLY A 105 -4.87 15.39 -10.63
CA GLY A 105 -4.49 16.45 -9.67
C GLY A 105 -4.00 15.97 -8.30
N ARG A 106 -3.87 14.64 -8.07
CA ARG A 106 -3.33 14.10 -6.81
C ARG A 106 -1.82 13.93 -6.85
N PRO A 107 -1.17 13.94 -5.68
CA PRO A 107 0.27 13.77 -5.60
C PRO A 107 0.71 12.36 -5.99
N CYS A 108 1.94 12.25 -6.50
CA CYS A 108 2.56 11.01 -6.95
C CYS A 108 3.63 10.52 -5.97
N TYR A 109 3.93 9.23 -6.02
CA TYR A 109 5.11 8.62 -5.40
C TYR A 109 6.32 8.70 -6.32
N ASP A 110 7.49 8.33 -5.80
CA ASP A 110 8.68 8.13 -6.63
C ASP A 110 8.42 7.02 -7.67
N GLU A 111 9.09 7.11 -8.81
CA GLU A 111 8.86 6.24 -9.98
C GLU A 111 8.97 4.74 -9.66
N THR A 112 9.86 4.39 -8.71
CA THR A 112 10.07 2.98 -8.32
C THR A 112 9.15 2.60 -7.16
N VAL A 113 8.29 1.62 -7.43
CA VAL A 113 7.35 1.03 -6.45
C VAL A 113 7.84 -0.36 -6.04
N ILE A 114 7.95 -0.60 -4.75
CA ILE A 114 8.26 -1.92 -4.21
C ILE A 114 6.98 -2.76 -4.16
N PHE A 115 7.02 -3.93 -4.84
CA PHE A 115 5.84 -4.74 -5.08
C PHE A 115 5.94 -6.10 -4.39
N ALA A 116 5.09 -6.33 -3.38
CA ALA A 116 5.08 -7.57 -2.61
C ALA A 116 4.31 -8.67 -3.37
N PRO A 117 4.95 -9.78 -3.73
CA PRO A 117 4.30 -10.87 -4.46
C PRO A 117 3.34 -11.65 -3.55
N PRO A 118 2.41 -12.43 -4.12
CA PRO A 118 1.62 -13.40 -3.37
C PRO A 118 2.54 -14.39 -2.66
N TRP A 119 2.31 -14.57 -1.35
CA TRP A 119 3.09 -15.46 -0.51
C TRP A 119 2.16 -16.26 0.42
N PRO A 120 1.62 -17.40 -0.05
CA PRO A 120 0.61 -18.17 0.69
C PRO A 120 1.04 -18.52 2.11
N GLU A 121 2.33 -18.83 2.32
CA GLU A 121 2.89 -19.22 3.61
C GLU A 121 2.86 -18.11 4.66
N LEU A 122 2.81 -16.84 4.22
CA LEU A 122 2.71 -15.68 5.09
C LEU A 122 1.28 -15.12 5.19
N PHE A 123 0.35 -15.66 4.38
CA PHE A 123 -1.01 -15.16 4.37
C PHE A 123 -1.76 -15.62 5.62
N VAL A 124 -2.18 -14.66 6.44
CA VAL A 124 -3.01 -14.89 7.62
C VAL A 124 -4.27 -14.05 7.51
N SER A 125 -5.42 -14.68 7.68
CA SER A 125 -6.69 -13.98 7.84
C SER A 125 -6.84 -13.55 9.30
N ASP A 126 -7.26 -12.31 9.54
CA ASP A 126 -7.48 -11.74 10.85
C ASP A 126 -8.78 -10.91 10.90
N ALA A 127 -9.13 -10.35 12.06
CA ALA A 127 -10.36 -9.57 12.23
C ALA A 127 -10.43 -8.32 11.33
N GLU A 128 -9.29 -7.81 10.89
CA GLU A 128 -9.17 -6.65 10.01
C GLU A 128 -9.10 -7.05 8.53
N ARG A 129 -8.97 -8.37 8.25
CA ARG A 129 -8.81 -8.94 6.91
C ARG A 129 -9.69 -10.17 6.74
N LYS A 130 -10.94 -9.94 6.32
CA LYS A 130 -11.93 -11.00 6.10
C LYS A 130 -11.89 -11.62 4.70
N HIS A 131 -11.18 -10.98 3.75
CA HIS A 131 -11.03 -11.51 2.39
C HIS A 131 -10.09 -12.71 2.36
N GLY A 132 -10.35 -13.63 1.43
CA GLY A 132 -9.55 -14.81 1.19
C GLY A 132 -8.26 -14.52 0.41
N PHE A 133 -7.44 -15.55 0.24
CA PHE A 133 -6.20 -15.44 -0.55
C PHE A 133 -6.50 -15.15 -2.03
N ASP A 134 -7.59 -15.68 -2.56
CA ASP A 134 -8.02 -15.44 -3.95
C ASP A 134 -8.34 -13.97 -4.20
N ASP A 135 -8.98 -13.29 -3.26
CA ASP A 135 -9.26 -11.85 -3.35
C ASP A 135 -7.96 -11.04 -3.31
N ALA A 136 -7.01 -11.46 -2.44
CA ALA A 136 -5.69 -10.84 -2.36
C ALA A 136 -4.89 -11.03 -3.67
N LEU A 137 -5.07 -12.15 -4.33
CA LEU A 137 -4.45 -12.45 -5.63
C LEU A 137 -5.08 -11.61 -6.75
N GLN A 138 -6.39 -11.44 -6.76
CA GLN A 138 -7.07 -10.55 -7.71
C GLN A 138 -6.62 -9.09 -7.54
N GLU A 139 -6.51 -8.61 -6.30
CA GLU A 139 -5.97 -7.28 -6.01
C GLU A 139 -4.53 -7.14 -6.53
N PHE A 140 -3.69 -8.15 -6.30
CA PHE A 140 -2.32 -8.17 -6.79
C PHE A 140 -2.25 -8.03 -8.31
N HIS A 141 -3.00 -8.85 -9.06
CA HIS A 141 -3.03 -8.78 -10.53
C HIS A 141 -3.56 -7.44 -11.05
N ARG A 142 -4.54 -6.86 -10.38
CA ARG A 142 -5.06 -5.54 -10.72
C ARG A 142 -3.99 -4.45 -10.55
N LEU A 143 -3.25 -4.47 -9.44
CA LEU A 143 -2.16 -3.53 -9.18
C LEU A 143 -0.98 -3.73 -10.14
N ASP A 144 -0.66 -4.97 -10.48
CA ASP A 144 0.40 -5.32 -11.45
C ASP A 144 0.13 -4.74 -12.84
N ALA A 145 -1.14 -4.71 -13.26
CA ALA A 145 -1.57 -4.07 -14.50
C ALA A 145 -1.61 -2.53 -14.42
N VAL A 146 -2.02 -1.99 -13.27
CA VAL A 146 -2.23 -0.55 -13.06
C VAL A 146 -0.90 0.21 -12.93
N LEU A 147 0.07 -0.32 -12.22
CA LEU A 147 1.34 0.38 -11.95
C LEU A 147 2.06 0.83 -13.22
N PRO A 148 2.33 -0.04 -14.21
CA PRO A 148 2.98 0.39 -15.44
C PRO A 148 2.10 1.31 -16.30
N ALA A 149 0.77 1.16 -16.27
CA ALA A 149 -0.15 2.06 -16.97
C ALA A 149 -0.11 3.48 -16.42
N LEU A 150 0.19 3.64 -15.13
CA LEU A 150 0.40 4.92 -14.47
C LEU A 150 1.85 5.43 -14.55
N GLY A 151 2.74 4.73 -15.25
CA GLY A 151 4.14 5.13 -15.46
C GLY A 151 5.09 4.71 -14.33
N TYR A 152 4.66 3.86 -13.39
CA TYR A 152 5.52 3.35 -12.32
C TYR A 152 6.30 2.11 -12.76
N ARG A 153 7.53 2.00 -12.28
CA ARG A 153 8.36 0.81 -12.39
C ARG A 153 8.23 -0.03 -11.11
N SER A 154 7.58 -1.18 -11.20
CA SER A 154 7.48 -2.11 -10.09
C SER A 154 8.75 -2.96 -9.94
N VAL A 155 9.22 -3.10 -8.71
CA VAL A 155 10.33 -3.99 -8.32
C VAL A 155 9.79 -5.02 -7.33
N THR A 156 9.73 -6.28 -7.77
CA THR A 156 9.14 -7.36 -6.97
C THR A 156 10.07 -7.78 -5.83
N LEU A 157 9.53 -7.81 -4.62
CA LEU A 157 10.23 -8.28 -3.43
C LEU A 157 10.58 -9.78 -3.54
N PRO A 158 11.80 -10.19 -3.20
CA PRO A 158 12.16 -11.60 -3.14
C PRO A 158 11.46 -12.30 -1.95
N LYS A 159 11.18 -13.58 -2.11
CA LYS A 159 10.64 -14.45 -1.04
C LYS A 159 11.80 -15.02 -0.21
N THR A 160 12.37 -14.20 0.64
CA THR A 160 13.55 -14.52 1.44
C THR A 160 13.44 -13.94 2.84
N SER A 161 14.49 -13.99 3.64
CA SER A 161 14.50 -13.44 5.00
C SER A 161 14.17 -11.96 5.05
N LEU A 162 13.73 -11.49 6.20
CA LEU A 162 13.29 -10.11 6.39
C LEU A 162 14.45 -9.12 6.22
N GLU A 163 15.64 -9.49 6.69
CA GLU A 163 16.88 -8.71 6.56
C GLU A 163 17.30 -8.58 5.09
N GLU A 164 17.29 -9.67 4.34
CA GLU A 164 17.62 -9.66 2.91
C GLU A 164 16.62 -8.83 2.11
N ARG A 165 15.33 -8.87 2.47
CA ARG A 165 14.29 -8.03 1.85
C ARG A 165 14.53 -6.55 2.14
N ALA A 166 14.92 -6.19 3.36
CA ALA A 166 15.23 -4.81 3.72
C ALA A 166 16.45 -4.31 2.91
N THR A 167 17.54 -5.08 2.86
CA THR A 167 18.71 -4.77 2.04
C THR A 167 18.33 -4.61 0.56
N PHE A 168 17.55 -5.54 0.01
CA PHE A 168 17.05 -5.47 -1.36
C PHE A 168 16.28 -4.17 -1.65
N VAL A 169 15.39 -3.74 -0.74
CA VAL A 169 14.65 -2.48 -0.90
C VAL A 169 15.59 -1.28 -0.92
N LEU A 170 16.54 -1.23 0.00
CA LEU A 170 17.49 -0.12 0.07
C LEU A 170 18.38 -0.05 -1.17
N ASP A 171 18.86 -1.18 -1.68
CA ASP A 171 19.64 -1.27 -2.92
C ASP A 171 18.81 -0.83 -4.13
N ALA A 172 17.59 -1.35 -4.26
CA ALA A 172 16.70 -1.06 -5.39
C ALA A 172 16.30 0.43 -5.48
N LEU A 173 16.31 1.13 -4.34
CA LEU A 173 15.96 2.55 -4.22
C LEU A 173 17.19 3.47 -4.13
N GLY A 174 18.42 2.91 -4.17
CA GLY A 174 19.66 3.69 -4.05
C GLY A 174 19.83 4.36 -2.68
N LEU A 175 19.33 3.74 -1.61
CA LEU A 175 19.38 4.23 -0.22
C LEU A 175 20.46 3.55 0.63
N THR A 176 21.27 2.70 0.05
CA THR A 176 22.45 2.12 0.72
C THR A 176 23.56 3.16 0.83
N CYS A 177 24.19 3.25 2.02
CA CYS A 177 25.36 4.06 2.28
C CYS A 177 26.63 3.38 1.77
#